data_a793040e151482269fd5b92d045a9076
#
_entry.id   a793040e151482269fd5b92d045a9076
#
_cell.length_a   1.000
_cell.length_b   1.000
_cell.length_c   1.000
_cell.angle_alpha   90.00
_cell.angle_beta   90.00
_cell.angle_gamma   90.00
#
_symmetry.space_group_name_H-M   'P 1'
#
loop_
_entity.id
_entity.type
_entity.pdbx_description
1 polymer ?
#
loop_
_entity_poly.entity_id
_entity_poly.type
_entity_poly.pdbx_seq_one_letter_code
_entity_poly.pdbx_strand_id
1 'polypeptide(L)'
;MKKPGTETAARAPKTDIGLNSTVAERIIGMLENAPATPAGWRDAMARLARQSGPEVYPALLFVLTQLDFENAPAREHWDRILRQWETLNRRVPEGVDLRVAVLQYFLRSQRKLHNPAIVEIKLLKRTQASAIYDELTRLYTYRYFQDRVVSEARRAMRYDDALTLM
;
A
#
# COMPACT_ATOMS: atom_id res chain seq x y z
N MET A 1 -32.65 -8.90 24.36
CA MET A 1 -32.29 -7.63 23.71
C MET A 1 -30.82 -7.67 23.37
N LYS A 2 -30.48 -7.87 22.09
CA LYS A 2 -29.12 -7.97 21.57
C LYS A 2 -28.72 -6.57 21.08
N LYS A 3 -27.67 -5.97 21.66
CA LYS A 3 -27.14 -4.67 21.20
C LYS A 3 -26.58 -4.81 19.78
N PRO A 4 -26.84 -3.87 18.86
CA PRO A 4 -26.22 -3.87 17.55
C PRO A 4 -24.73 -3.54 17.69
N GLY A 5 -23.90 -4.32 17.01
CA GLY A 5 -22.46 -4.14 16.94
C GLY A 5 -22.13 -2.81 16.27
N THR A 6 -21.19 -2.12 16.86
CA THR A 6 -20.61 -0.86 16.37
C THR A 6 -19.90 -1.15 15.04
N GLU A 7 -20.52 -0.71 13.97
CA GLU A 7 -19.95 -0.70 12.63
C GLU A 7 -18.73 0.26 12.67
N THR A 8 -17.54 -0.32 12.64
CA THR A 8 -16.30 0.45 12.58
C THR A 8 -16.24 1.09 11.20
N ALA A 9 -16.65 2.35 11.14
CA ALA A 9 -16.50 3.18 9.95
C ALA A 9 -15.05 3.08 9.44
N ALA A 10 -14.92 2.74 8.17
CA ALA A 10 -13.65 2.72 7.45
C ALA A 10 -13.00 4.09 7.58
N ARG A 11 -11.92 4.18 8.36
CA ARG A 11 -11.17 5.41 8.60
C ARG A 11 -10.45 5.75 7.31
N ALA A 12 -10.72 6.93 6.75
CA ALA A 12 -10.05 7.46 5.58
C ALA A 12 -8.52 7.33 5.69
N PRO A 13 -7.80 7.00 4.59
CA PRO A 13 -6.38 6.71 4.59
C PRO A 13 -5.59 7.89 5.18
N LYS A 14 -4.74 7.60 6.17
CA LYS A 14 -3.97 8.60 6.91
C LYS A 14 -2.63 8.95 6.28
N THR A 15 -2.27 8.31 5.20
CA THR A 15 -0.97 8.50 4.54
C THR A 15 -1.20 8.66 3.05
N ASP A 16 -0.66 9.72 2.47
CA ASP A 16 -0.68 10.00 1.01
C ASP A 16 0.28 9.04 0.27
N ILE A 17 0.15 7.74 0.53
CA ILE A 17 0.91 6.69 -0.15
C ILE A 17 0.16 6.33 -1.42
N GLY A 18 0.21 7.25 -2.41
CA GLY A 18 -0.21 6.91 -3.76
C GLY A 18 0.85 6.05 -4.46
N LEU A 19 0.45 5.25 -5.46
CA LEU A 19 1.40 4.51 -6.32
C LEU A 19 2.41 5.41 -7.05
N ASN A 20 2.20 6.72 -7.05
CA ASN A 20 3.07 7.73 -7.64
C ASN A 20 4.03 8.37 -6.63
N SER A 21 4.06 7.93 -5.36
CA SER A 21 5.05 8.42 -4.40
C SER A 21 6.44 7.88 -4.76
N THR A 22 7.49 8.66 -4.46
CA THR A 22 8.89 8.25 -4.70
C THR A 22 9.23 6.92 -4.03
N VAL A 23 8.66 6.64 -2.86
CA VAL A 23 8.84 5.38 -2.15
C VAL A 23 8.15 4.23 -2.88
N ALA A 24 6.92 4.43 -3.36
CA ALA A 24 6.19 3.42 -4.14
C ALA A 24 6.91 3.10 -5.46
N GLU A 25 7.46 4.09 -6.14
CA GLU A 25 8.23 3.87 -7.38
C GLU A 25 9.49 3.03 -7.15
N ARG A 26 10.22 3.28 -6.05
CA ARG A 26 11.36 2.46 -5.65
C ARG A 26 10.94 1.01 -5.35
N ILE A 27 9.82 0.83 -4.67
CA ILE A 27 9.26 -0.49 -4.37
C ILE A 27 8.85 -1.21 -5.66
N ILE A 28 8.20 -0.53 -6.60
CA ILE A 28 7.82 -1.10 -7.89
C ILE A 28 9.06 -1.54 -8.68
N GLY A 29 10.11 -0.71 -8.71
CA GLY A 29 11.39 -1.09 -9.31
C GLY A 29 12.06 -2.29 -8.63
N MET A 30 11.93 -2.43 -7.30
CA MET A 30 12.36 -3.63 -6.58
C MET A 30 11.53 -4.87 -6.94
N LEU A 31 10.22 -4.72 -7.20
CA LEU A 31 9.35 -5.82 -7.61
C LEU A 31 9.63 -6.31 -9.04
N GLU A 32 10.17 -5.46 -9.90
CA GLU A 32 10.61 -5.84 -11.25
C GLU A 32 11.90 -6.70 -11.21
N ASN A 33 12.78 -6.42 -10.24
CA ASN A 33 14.03 -7.16 -9.99
C ASN A 33 13.99 -7.84 -8.61
N ALA A 34 12.89 -8.53 -8.34
CA ALA A 34 12.58 -9.05 -7.01
C ALA A 34 13.64 -10.06 -6.53
N PRO A 35 14.12 -9.93 -5.26
CA PRO A 35 14.93 -10.98 -4.66
C PRO A 35 14.20 -12.33 -4.65
N ALA A 36 14.88 -13.39 -5.03
CA ALA A 36 14.28 -14.72 -5.11
C ALA A 36 14.01 -15.37 -3.73
N THR A 37 14.51 -14.78 -2.64
CA THR A 37 14.46 -15.38 -1.31
C THR A 37 13.88 -14.44 -0.24
N PRO A 38 13.25 -14.99 0.81
CA PRO A 38 12.78 -14.20 1.95
C PRO A 38 13.89 -13.40 2.64
N ALA A 39 15.11 -13.97 2.74
CA ALA A 39 16.26 -13.27 3.30
C ALA A 39 16.66 -12.05 2.46
N GLY A 40 16.74 -12.22 1.12
CA GLY A 40 17.04 -11.11 0.20
C GLY A 40 16.04 -9.98 0.31
N TRP A 41 14.74 -10.29 0.45
CA TRP A 41 13.71 -9.29 0.67
C TRP A 41 13.82 -8.60 2.04
N ARG A 42 14.14 -9.34 3.10
CA ARG A 42 14.37 -8.75 4.42
C ARG A 42 15.49 -7.72 4.38
N ASP A 43 16.62 -8.06 3.75
CA ASP A 43 17.77 -7.18 3.61
C ASP A 43 17.47 -5.97 2.72
N ALA A 44 16.80 -6.18 1.60
CA ALA A 44 16.43 -5.11 0.68
C ALA A 44 15.49 -4.09 1.35
N MET A 45 14.46 -4.57 2.04
CA MET A 45 13.52 -3.70 2.78
C MET A 45 14.20 -3.00 3.96
N ALA A 46 15.11 -3.66 4.67
CA ALA A 46 15.88 -3.03 5.74
C ALA A 46 16.80 -1.92 5.21
N ARG A 47 17.42 -2.10 4.04
CA ARG A 47 18.20 -1.04 3.37
C ARG A 47 17.31 0.13 2.97
N LEU A 48 16.17 -0.14 2.34
CA LEU A 48 15.23 0.90 1.91
C LEU A 48 14.67 1.67 3.11
N ALA A 49 14.36 0.99 4.22
CA ALA A 49 13.88 1.62 5.45
C ALA A 49 14.93 2.54 6.10
N ARG A 50 16.21 2.21 6.01
CA ARG A 50 17.29 3.12 6.48
C ARG A 50 17.41 4.39 5.62
N GLN A 51 17.05 4.32 4.35
CA GLN A 51 17.14 5.45 3.41
C GLN A 51 15.91 6.33 3.38
N SER A 52 14.72 5.73 3.50
CA SER A 52 13.43 6.38 3.26
C SER A 52 12.50 6.37 4.47
N GLY A 53 12.93 5.83 5.62
CA GLY A 53 12.12 5.77 6.83
C GLY A 53 11.20 4.53 6.93
N PRO A 54 10.45 4.40 8.02
CA PRO A 54 9.61 3.23 8.29
C PRO A 54 8.37 3.12 7.39
N GLU A 55 7.99 4.17 6.69
CA GLU A 55 6.85 4.22 5.76
C GLU A 55 7.01 3.30 4.54
N VAL A 56 8.18 2.73 4.33
CA VAL A 56 8.41 1.76 3.25
C VAL A 56 7.61 0.47 3.42
N TYR A 57 7.28 0.08 4.67
CA TYR A 57 6.49 -1.13 4.93
C TYR A 57 5.01 -0.94 4.56
N PRO A 58 4.31 0.12 5.01
CA PRO A 58 2.97 0.41 4.51
C PRO A 58 2.94 0.60 3.00
N ALA A 59 3.92 1.30 2.42
CA ALA A 59 4.00 1.52 0.99
C ALA A 59 4.13 0.20 0.20
N LEU A 60 4.97 -0.74 0.67
CA LEU A 60 5.08 -2.07 0.05
C LEU A 60 3.75 -2.83 0.09
N LEU A 61 3.12 -2.89 1.27
CA LEU A 61 1.84 -3.57 1.41
C LEU A 61 0.74 -2.91 0.57
N PHE A 62 0.72 -1.58 0.52
CA PHE A 62 -0.21 -0.84 -0.33
C PHE A 62 0.00 -1.15 -1.82
N VAL A 63 1.25 -1.15 -2.31
CA VAL A 63 1.57 -1.51 -3.70
C VAL A 63 1.09 -2.93 -4.04
N LEU A 64 1.23 -3.88 -3.10
CA LEU A 64 0.89 -5.28 -3.33
C LEU A 64 -0.60 -5.62 -3.12
N THR A 65 -1.32 -4.85 -2.30
CA THR A 65 -2.67 -5.23 -1.84
C THR A 65 -3.72 -4.13 -1.92
N GLN A 66 -3.31 -2.88 -2.11
CA GLN A 66 -4.14 -1.67 -2.00
C GLN A 66 -4.79 -1.50 -0.60
N LEU A 67 -4.23 -2.15 0.42
CA LEU A 67 -4.65 -1.99 1.81
C LEU A 67 -3.75 -1.00 2.53
N ASP A 68 -4.36 -0.11 3.30
CA ASP A 68 -3.65 0.86 4.13
C ASP A 68 -3.30 0.29 5.51
N PHE A 69 -2.07 0.57 5.94
CA PHE A 69 -1.57 0.19 7.26
C PHE A 69 -0.77 1.33 7.87
N GLU A 70 -0.75 1.41 9.19
CA GLU A 70 0.22 2.20 9.94
C GLU A 70 1.59 1.51 9.95
N ASN A 71 2.68 2.25 10.23
CA ASN A 71 4.06 1.77 10.14
C ASN A 71 4.34 0.50 10.97
N ALA A 72 3.96 0.49 12.23
CA ALA A 72 4.24 -0.64 13.11
C ALA A 72 3.45 -1.90 12.72
N PRO A 73 2.12 -1.85 12.49
CA PRO A 73 1.37 -2.98 11.96
C PRO A 73 1.86 -3.47 10.59
N ALA A 74 2.25 -2.56 9.69
CA ALA A 74 2.75 -2.93 8.37
C ALA A 74 4.04 -3.75 8.47
N ARG A 75 4.98 -3.33 9.31
CA ARG A 75 6.22 -4.08 9.55
C ARG A 75 5.95 -5.46 10.14
N GLU A 76 5.03 -5.55 11.11
CA GLU A 76 4.66 -6.83 11.70
C GLU A 76 4.03 -7.78 10.67
N HIS A 77 3.12 -7.26 9.82
CA HIS A 77 2.54 -8.03 8.72
C HIS A 77 3.62 -8.53 7.76
N TRP A 78 4.57 -7.66 7.40
CA TRP A 78 5.69 -8.02 6.53
C TRP A 78 6.53 -9.16 7.10
N ASP A 79 6.92 -9.10 8.36
CA ASP A 79 7.69 -10.15 9.02
C ASP A 79 6.93 -11.48 9.09
N ARG A 80 5.61 -11.44 9.25
CA ARG A 80 4.75 -12.63 9.23
C ARG A 80 4.63 -13.23 7.81
N ILE A 81 4.52 -12.37 6.79
CA ILE A 81 4.50 -12.80 5.38
C ILE A 81 5.80 -13.52 5.03
N LEU A 82 6.95 -12.98 5.39
CA LEU A 82 8.24 -13.61 5.12
C LEU A 82 8.36 -14.99 5.78
N ARG A 83 7.95 -15.13 7.05
CA ARG A 83 7.94 -16.43 7.74
C ARG A 83 7.00 -17.43 7.07
N GLN A 84 5.82 -16.98 6.65
CA GLN A 84 4.87 -17.83 5.93
C GLN A 84 5.45 -18.25 4.57
N TRP A 85 6.09 -17.36 3.86
CA TRP A 85 6.74 -17.63 2.58
C TRP A 85 7.87 -18.66 2.72
N GLU A 86 8.72 -18.53 3.74
CA GLU A 86 9.73 -19.56 4.08
C GLU A 86 9.10 -20.93 4.28
N THR A 87 7.95 -20.98 4.96
CA THR A 87 7.23 -22.24 5.21
C THR A 87 6.63 -22.82 3.92
N LEU A 88 6.11 -21.99 3.03
CA LEU A 88 5.59 -22.40 1.73
C LEU A 88 6.70 -22.95 0.84
N ASN A 89 7.83 -22.27 0.76
CA ASN A 89 8.97 -22.68 -0.07
C ASN A 89 9.58 -24.02 0.38
N ARG A 90 9.47 -24.38 1.66
CA ARG A 90 9.89 -25.72 2.12
C ARG A 90 8.97 -26.86 1.64
N ARG A 91 7.71 -26.52 1.30
CA ARG A 91 6.69 -27.51 0.89
C ARG A 91 6.54 -27.63 -0.62
N VAL A 92 6.98 -26.63 -1.36
CA VAL A 92 6.86 -26.57 -2.82
C VAL A 92 8.26 -26.57 -3.42
N PRO A 93 8.71 -27.67 -4.05
CA PRO A 93 10.09 -27.80 -4.57
C PRO A 93 10.47 -26.72 -5.58
N GLU A 94 9.52 -26.26 -6.38
CA GLU A 94 9.71 -25.22 -7.40
C GLU A 94 9.75 -23.81 -6.80
N GLY A 95 9.51 -23.69 -5.48
CA GLY A 95 9.38 -22.41 -4.80
C GLY A 95 8.02 -21.73 -5.06
N VAL A 96 7.75 -20.69 -4.30
CA VAL A 96 6.52 -19.89 -4.40
C VAL A 96 6.91 -18.43 -4.54
N ASP A 97 6.28 -17.71 -5.46
CA ASP A 97 6.50 -16.25 -5.58
C ASP A 97 6.01 -15.51 -4.34
N LEU A 98 6.69 -14.40 -3.99
CA LEU A 98 6.31 -13.54 -2.87
C LEU A 98 4.84 -13.09 -2.96
N ARG A 99 4.35 -12.76 -4.16
CA ARG A 99 2.98 -12.26 -4.37
C ARG A 99 1.93 -13.31 -3.95
N VAL A 100 2.23 -14.59 -4.19
CA VAL A 100 1.38 -15.71 -3.75
C VAL A 100 1.36 -15.81 -2.23
N ALA A 101 2.50 -15.65 -1.56
CA ALA A 101 2.58 -15.66 -0.10
C ALA A 101 1.81 -14.48 0.53
N VAL A 102 1.92 -13.28 -0.06
CA VAL A 102 1.16 -12.08 0.35
C VAL A 102 -0.34 -12.32 0.19
N LEU A 103 -0.76 -12.81 -0.97
CA LEU A 103 -2.17 -13.09 -1.26
C LEU A 103 -2.74 -14.11 -0.27
N GLN A 104 -2.05 -15.21 -0.04
CA GLN A 104 -2.47 -16.25 0.90
C GLN A 104 -2.55 -15.71 2.34
N TYR A 105 -1.59 -14.88 2.75
CA TYR A 105 -1.58 -14.27 4.08
C TYR A 105 -2.82 -13.40 4.31
N PHE A 106 -3.14 -12.51 3.40
CA PHE A 106 -4.27 -11.60 3.55
C PHE A 106 -5.63 -12.25 3.30
N LEU A 107 -5.69 -13.29 2.46
CA LEU A 107 -6.92 -14.06 2.25
C LEU A 107 -7.27 -14.94 3.45
N ARG A 108 -6.30 -15.73 3.93
CA ARG A 108 -6.57 -16.80 4.90
C ARG A 108 -6.25 -16.40 6.34
N SER A 109 -5.08 -15.80 6.57
CA SER A 109 -4.62 -15.51 7.94
C SER A 109 -5.26 -14.25 8.50
N GLN A 110 -5.41 -13.20 7.69
CA GLN A 110 -5.93 -11.91 8.13
C GLN A 110 -7.36 -11.64 7.67
N ARG A 111 -7.85 -12.37 6.67
CA ARG A 111 -9.19 -12.20 6.07
C ARG A 111 -9.52 -10.75 5.69
N LYS A 112 -8.50 -9.97 5.30
CA LYS A 112 -8.65 -8.57 4.87
C LYS A 112 -8.98 -8.45 3.38
N LEU A 113 -8.64 -9.47 2.57
CA LEU A 113 -9.02 -9.56 1.17
C LEU A 113 -10.18 -10.55 1.03
N HIS A 114 -11.32 -10.10 0.50
CA HIS A 114 -12.51 -10.93 0.36
C HIS A 114 -12.67 -11.47 -1.06
N ASN A 115 -12.44 -10.63 -2.07
CA ASN A 115 -12.55 -11.00 -3.48
C ASN A 115 -11.44 -10.32 -4.30
N PRO A 116 -10.15 -10.71 -4.10
CA PRO A 116 -9.03 -10.06 -4.79
C PRO A 116 -9.03 -10.42 -6.27
N ALA A 117 -8.66 -9.44 -7.09
CA ALA A 117 -8.33 -9.61 -8.49
C ALA A 117 -6.81 -9.43 -8.70
N ILE A 118 -6.27 -10.13 -9.70
CA ILE A 118 -4.87 -9.94 -10.11
C ILE A 118 -4.85 -8.88 -11.20
N VAL A 119 -4.15 -7.77 -10.94
CA VAL A 119 -4.00 -6.65 -11.86
C VAL A 119 -2.52 -6.34 -12.03
N GLU A 120 -2.09 -6.10 -13.26
CA GLU A 120 -0.72 -5.66 -13.53
C GLU A 120 -0.49 -4.26 -12.93
N ILE A 121 0.63 -4.05 -12.24
CA ILE A 121 0.97 -2.77 -11.59
C ILE A 121 0.96 -1.61 -12.60
N LYS A 122 1.44 -1.84 -13.83
CA LYS A 122 1.43 -0.81 -14.89
C LYS A 122 0.01 -0.40 -15.28
N LEU A 123 -0.92 -1.35 -15.36
CA LEU A 123 -2.33 -1.07 -15.64
C LEU A 123 -2.96 -0.31 -14.47
N LEU A 124 -2.69 -0.72 -13.23
CA LEU A 124 -3.18 -0.05 -12.03
C LEU A 124 -2.69 1.40 -11.95
N LYS A 125 -1.40 1.65 -12.22
CA LYS A 125 -0.83 3.01 -12.29
C LYS A 125 -1.52 3.87 -13.34
N ARG A 126 -1.77 3.34 -14.54
CA ARG A 126 -2.49 4.07 -15.59
C ARG A 126 -3.90 4.44 -15.17
N THR A 127 -4.64 3.48 -14.62
CA THR A 127 -6.01 3.71 -14.13
C THR A 127 -6.05 4.77 -13.03
N GLN A 128 -5.09 4.75 -12.10
CA GLN A 128 -4.98 5.78 -11.06
C GLN A 128 -4.58 7.14 -11.63
N ALA A 129 -3.66 7.18 -12.60
CA ALA A 129 -3.27 8.44 -13.25
C ALA A 129 -4.46 9.10 -13.97
N SER A 130 -5.27 8.32 -14.70
CA SER A 130 -6.49 8.84 -15.35
C SER A 130 -7.56 9.30 -14.35
N ALA A 131 -7.57 8.76 -13.14
CA ALA A 131 -8.47 9.22 -12.08
C ALA A 131 -8.02 10.56 -11.45
N ILE A 132 -6.71 10.88 -11.52
CA ILE A 132 -6.12 12.09 -10.94
C ILE A 132 -6.06 13.23 -11.96
N TYR A 133 -5.68 12.94 -13.19
CA TYR A 133 -5.51 13.93 -14.25
C TYR A 133 -6.52 13.72 -15.37
N ASP A 134 -7.11 14.80 -15.84
CA ASP A 134 -7.88 14.83 -17.09
C ASP A 134 -6.94 14.66 -18.28
N GLU A 135 -7.22 13.69 -19.15
CA GLU A 135 -6.33 13.33 -20.25
C GLU A 135 -6.18 14.44 -21.32
N LEU A 136 -7.20 15.28 -21.48
CA LEU A 136 -7.22 16.36 -22.47
C LEU A 136 -6.45 17.59 -21.96
N THR A 137 -6.78 18.03 -20.75
CA THR A 137 -6.30 19.30 -20.19
C THR A 137 -5.04 19.13 -19.36
N ARG A 138 -4.71 17.92 -18.94
CA ARG A 138 -3.63 17.61 -18.01
C ARG A 138 -3.78 18.27 -16.63
N LEU A 139 -4.93 18.82 -16.34
CA LEU A 139 -5.27 19.36 -15.03
C LEU A 139 -5.77 18.24 -14.11
N TYR A 140 -5.79 18.55 -12.82
CA TYR A 140 -6.40 17.63 -11.86
C TYR A 140 -7.88 17.45 -12.13
N THR A 141 -8.39 16.22 -12.02
CA THR A 141 -9.83 15.97 -12.09
C THR A 141 -10.53 16.64 -10.92
N TYR A 142 -11.78 17.05 -11.14
CA TYR A 142 -12.61 17.68 -10.10
C TYR A 142 -12.69 16.84 -8.82
N ARG A 143 -12.78 15.53 -8.95
CA ARG A 143 -12.82 14.59 -7.82
C ARG A 143 -11.53 14.64 -7.00
N TYR A 144 -10.37 14.58 -7.65
CA TYR A 144 -9.08 14.67 -6.96
C TYR A 144 -8.91 16.04 -6.28
N PHE A 145 -9.32 17.12 -6.95
CA PHE A 145 -9.29 18.45 -6.39
C PHE A 145 -10.12 18.56 -5.11
N GLN A 146 -11.37 18.04 -5.10
CA GLN A 146 -12.21 18.05 -3.90
C GLN A 146 -11.57 17.28 -2.73
N ASP A 147 -11.04 16.08 -2.99
CA ASP A 147 -10.40 15.28 -1.97
C ASP A 147 -9.16 15.98 -1.38
N ARG A 148 -8.37 16.65 -2.23
CA ARG A 148 -7.19 17.44 -1.80
C ARG A 148 -7.60 18.67 -0.97
N VAL A 149 -8.58 19.45 -1.41
CA VAL A 149 -9.06 20.62 -0.66
C VAL A 149 -9.53 20.21 0.73
N VAL A 150 -10.32 19.14 0.85
CA VAL A 150 -10.77 18.64 2.16
C VAL A 150 -9.60 18.19 3.03
N SER A 151 -8.60 17.52 2.44
CA SER A 151 -7.40 17.06 3.15
C SER A 151 -6.56 18.22 3.65
N GLU A 152 -6.28 19.24 2.80
CA GLU A 152 -5.49 20.40 3.16
C GLU A 152 -6.24 21.33 4.14
N ALA A 153 -7.56 21.46 4.02
CA ALA A 153 -8.37 22.19 4.99
C ALA A 153 -8.28 21.55 6.40
N ARG A 154 -8.37 20.23 6.49
CA ARG A 154 -8.19 19.51 7.75
C ARG A 154 -6.77 19.67 8.31
N ARG A 155 -5.76 19.71 7.44
CA ARG A 155 -4.37 19.96 7.81
C ARG A 155 -4.19 21.38 8.35
N ALA A 156 -4.68 22.39 7.62
CA ALA A 156 -4.63 23.78 8.02
C ALA A 156 -5.30 24.01 9.39
N MET A 157 -6.50 23.44 9.61
CA MET A 157 -7.18 23.50 10.92
C MET A 157 -6.38 22.82 12.05
N ARG A 158 -5.59 21.81 11.76
CA ARG A 158 -4.81 21.08 12.78
C ARG A 158 -3.55 21.82 13.20
N TYR A 159 -2.95 22.55 12.29
CA TYR A 159 -1.68 23.26 12.50
C TYR A 159 -1.87 24.79 12.60
N ASP A 160 -3.12 25.25 12.58
CA ASP A 160 -3.48 26.68 12.56
C ASP A 160 -2.80 27.45 11.40
N ASP A 161 -2.67 26.79 10.24
CA ASP A 161 -2.08 27.35 9.03
C ASP A 161 -3.14 28.00 8.15
N ALA A 162 -2.77 29.08 7.45
CA ALA A 162 -3.63 29.69 6.44
C ALA A 162 -3.69 28.82 5.18
N LEU A 163 -4.90 28.57 4.65
CA LEU A 163 -5.13 27.89 3.38
C LEU A 163 -5.60 28.88 2.34
N THR A 164 -4.89 28.99 1.23
CA THR A 164 -5.28 29.83 0.08
C THR A 164 -5.53 28.95 -1.13
N LEU A 165 -6.66 29.19 -1.79
CA LEU A 165 -7.00 28.54 -3.06
C LEU A 165 -6.73 29.53 -4.20
N MET A 166 -5.93 29.10 -5.20
CA MET A 166 -5.62 29.89 -6.39
C MET A 166 -6.09 29.16 -7.65
#